data_593a66c66a23eec214d8fe21a22285dc
#
_entry.id   593a66c66a23eec214d8fe21a22285dc
#
_cell.length_a   1.000
_cell.length_b   1.000
_cell.length_c   1.000
_cell.angle_alpha   90.00
_cell.angle_beta   90.00
_cell.angle_gamma   90.00
#
_symmetry.space_group_name_H-M   'P 1'
#
loop_
_entity.id
_entity.type
_entity.pdbx_description
1 polymer ?
#
loop_
_entity_poly.entity_id
_entity_poly.type
_entity_poly.pdbx_seq_one_letter_code
_entity_poly.pdbx_strand_id
1 'polypeptide(L)'
;MTDDPTDLPDSAPEPQVTDDPDRRHDAATVRKSDERVRHSDPTVRARLRRRRRRTNRIYIGLGISLVVLLVGYIALYFLPVFAVREVNVSGPQTIPSEVVVERAAVASGTPLLQVDTHAVARRVAGIPRVDQVTVTRDYPSSLRIELVERTALVVVDVDGVQHLVDAQGIDFGQGEVPPGTPLLTVGEDAGADLPAVVRDLATVFGEVRGTAGQEITEVNVETPASIVLTLGDGRIVEWGAAGRDHEKAVALQMVLEQPGQTWNVSNPALPTSR
;
A
#
# COMPACT_ATOMS: atom_id res chain seq x y z
N MET A 1 40.08 15.96 -41.30
CA MET A 1 40.83 17.20 -41.13
C MET A 1 41.62 16.96 -39.85
N THR A 2 42.70 16.13 -40.03
CA THR A 2 44.07 16.59 -40.10
C THR A 2 44.48 17.21 -38.76
N ASP A 3 45.46 16.83 -37.99
CA ASP A 3 46.74 16.19 -38.31
C ASP A 3 47.39 15.72 -37.00
N ASP A 4 47.97 14.56 -37.06
CA ASP A 4 49.20 14.16 -36.36
C ASP A 4 50.37 15.04 -36.93
N PRO A 5 51.51 15.31 -36.33
CA PRO A 5 52.50 14.29 -35.97
C PRO A 5 53.49 14.60 -34.84
N THR A 6 54.10 13.51 -34.31
CA THR A 6 55.50 13.19 -34.15
C THR A 6 56.50 14.33 -33.86
N ASP A 7 57.27 14.24 -32.77
CA ASP A 7 58.74 14.30 -32.88
C ASP A 7 59.46 13.77 -31.64
N LEU A 8 60.30 12.78 -31.84
CA LEU A 8 61.49 12.45 -31.02
C LEU A 8 62.68 13.20 -31.61
N PRO A 9 63.71 13.53 -30.83
CA PRO A 9 64.96 12.77 -30.91
C PRO A 9 65.68 12.59 -29.56
N ASP A 10 66.26 11.49 -29.33
CA ASP A 10 67.58 10.92 -29.65
C ASP A 10 68.76 11.55 -28.95
N SER A 11 69.64 10.65 -28.49
CA SER A 11 71.05 10.77 -28.20
C SER A 11 71.52 10.56 -26.75
N ALA A 12 72.02 9.36 -26.56
CA ALA A 12 73.09 9.06 -25.61
C ALA A 12 74.40 9.81 -25.90
N PRO A 13 75.36 9.86 -25.01
CA PRO A 13 76.44 8.88 -25.17
C PRO A 13 77.04 8.32 -23.86
N GLU A 14 77.43 7.05 -23.89
CA GLU A 14 78.68 6.60 -23.27
C GLU A 14 79.88 7.34 -23.85
N PRO A 15 81.02 7.47 -23.25
CA PRO A 15 81.90 6.39 -22.89
C PRO A 15 82.93 6.69 -21.74
N GLN A 16 83.68 5.76 -21.36
CA GLN A 16 85.11 5.51 -21.47
C GLN A 16 85.72 4.91 -20.22
N VAL A 17 86.17 3.74 -20.45
CA VAL A 17 87.19 3.00 -19.75
C VAL A 17 88.52 3.78 -19.74
N THR A 18 89.15 3.93 -18.62
CA THR A 18 90.59 4.08 -18.52
C THR A 18 91.11 3.15 -17.45
N ASP A 19 91.74 2.16 -17.97
CA ASP A 19 92.71 1.28 -17.37
C ASP A 19 93.90 2.04 -16.90
N ASP A 20 94.37 1.86 -15.66
CA ASP A 20 95.77 2.03 -15.31
C ASP A 20 96.17 1.11 -14.16
N PRO A 21 97.20 0.30 -14.41
CA PRO A 21 97.69 -0.70 -13.46
C PRO A 21 98.80 -0.19 -12.59
N ASP A 22 98.88 -0.76 -11.46
CA ASP A 22 100.10 -0.85 -10.63
C ASP A 22 99.98 -0.30 -9.25
N ARG A 23 99.81 -1.13 -8.31
CA ARG A 23 100.77 -1.25 -7.16
C ARG A 23 100.38 -2.47 -6.31
N ARG A 24 101.29 -3.37 -6.44
CA ARG A 24 101.49 -4.49 -5.56
C ARG A 24 101.91 -4.08 -4.12
N HIS A 25 101.69 -5.02 -3.25
CA HIS A 25 102.29 -5.18 -1.88
C HIS A 25 101.36 -4.52 -0.79
N ASP A 26 101.00 -5.17 0.28
CA ASP A 26 101.56 -6.29 1.05
C ASP A 26 100.48 -6.84 1.95
N ALA A 27 100.53 -8.13 2.02
CA ALA A 27 100.60 -8.98 3.21
C ALA A 27 99.62 -8.75 4.38
N ALA A 28 98.87 -9.74 4.55
CA ALA A 28 98.64 -10.46 5.81
C ALA A 28 98.09 -9.68 7.02
N THR A 29 96.98 -9.95 7.45
CA THR A 29 96.76 -10.76 8.69
C THR A 29 95.31 -10.57 9.21
N VAL A 30 94.77 -11.69 9.51
CA VAL A 30 93.88 -12.00 10.64
C VAL A 30 92.43 -11.70 10.59
N ARG A 31 91.75 -12.73 10.30
CA ARG A 31 90.63 -13.27 11.10
C ARG A 31 89.72 -12.31 11.83
N LYS A 32 88.48 -12.28 11.52
CA LYS A 32 87.44 -13.01 12.31
C LYS A 32 86.06 -12.70 11.74
N SER A 33 85.51 -13.72 11.15
CA SER A 33 84.10 -14.10 11.26
C SER A 33 83.26 -13.18 12.15
N ASP A 34 82.37 -12.43 11.53
CA ASP A 34 81.10 -12.15 12.15
C ASP A 34 79.99 -12.75 11.26
N GLU A 35 79.86 -14.06 11.47
CA GLU A 35 78.70 -14.82 11.17
C GLU A 35 77.57 -14.31 12.08
N ARG A 36 76.91 -13.22 11.66
CA ARG A 36 75.69 -12.82 12.29
C ARG A 36 74.64 -13.89 11.92
N VAL A 37 74.65 -14.94 12.71
CA VAL A 37 73.53 -15.83 12.87
C VAL A 37 72.31 -14.95 13.15
N ARG A 38 71.49 -14.76 12.13
CA ARG A 38 70.14 -14.24 12.33
C ARG A 38 69.42 -15.29 13.17
N HIS A 39 69.52 -15.16 14.47
CA HIS A 39 68.61 -15.82 15.41
C HIS A 39 67.25 -15.24 15.14
N SER A 40 66.56 -15.81 14.19
CA SER A 40 65.11 -15.64 14.04
C SER A 40 64.45 -16.34 15.23
N ASP A 41 64.20 -15.54 16.27
CA ASP A 41 63.57 -15.96 17.53
C ASP A 41 62.34 -16.85 17.23
N PRO A 42 62.38 -18.13 17.61
CA PRO A 42 61.27 -19.06 17.38
C PRO A 42 59.99 -18.62 18.12
N THR A 43 60.15 -17.76 19.12
CA THR A 43 59.02 -17.20 19.91
C THR A 43 58.16 -16.22 19.14
N VAL A 44 58.75 -15.40 18.22
CA VAL A 44 58.03 -14.45 17.41
C VAL A 44 57.18 -15.21 16.34
N ARG A 45 57.73 -16.21 15.71
CA ARG A 45 57.02 -17.07 14.74
C ARG A 45 55.88 -17.86 15.37
N ALA A 46 56.02 -18.29 16.61
CA ALA A 46 54.99 -19.00 17.36
C ALA A 46 53.83 -18.06 17.75
N ARG A 47 54.13 -16.82 18.12
CA ARG A 47 53.10 -15.78 18.44
C ARG A 47 52.30 -15.39 17.22
N LEU A 48 52.91 -15.20 16.06
CA LEU A 48 52.24 -14.90 14.80
C LEU A 48 51.36 -16.04 14.29
N ARG A 49 51.83 -17.30 14.46
CA ARG A 49 51.02 -18.50 14.12
C ARG A 49 49.81 -18.68 15.04
N ARG A 50 49.93 -18.33 16.33
CA ARG A 50 48.79 -18.36 17.28
C ARG A 50 47.76 -17.30 16.98
N ARG A 51 48.21 -16.10 16.61
CA ARG A 51 47.28 -14.99 16.21
C ARG A 51 46.53 -15.31 14.91
N ARG A 52 47.22 -15.85 13.89
CA ARG A 52 46.61 -16.31 12.64
C ARG A 52 45.59 -17.46 12.86
N ARG A 53 45.87 -18.35 13.79
CA ARG A 53 44.95 -19.46 14.12
C ARG A 53 43.71 -18.98 14.89
N ARG A 54 43.84 -17.91 15.71
CA ARG A 54 42.69 -17.30 16.38
C ARG A 54 41.81 -16.51 15.39
N THR A 55 42.39 -15.72 14.52
CA THR A 55 41.63 -15.00 13.50
C THR A 55 40.96 -15.95 12.51
N ASN A 56 41.64 -16.98 12.03
CA ASN A 56 41.02 -18.00 11.19
C ASN A 56 39.84 -18.72 11.88
N ARG A 57 39.95 -19.03 13.18
CA ARG A 57 38.84 -19.62 13.94
C ARG A 57 37.63 -18.67 14.04
N ILE A 58 37.87 -17.36 14.17
CA ILE A 58 36.82 -16.35 14.19
C ILE A 58 36.14 -16.27 12.81
N TYR A 59 36.91 -16.22 11.72
CA TYR A 59 36.35 -16.20 10.36
C TYR A 59 35.62 -17.51 10.00
N ILE A 60 36.14 -18.66 10.44
CA ILE A 60 35.45 -19.94 10.27
C ILE A 60 34.17 -19.98 11.09
N GLY A 61 34.19 -19.51 12.35
CA GLY A 61 32.99 -19.39 13.18
C GLY A 61 31.95 -18.45 12.59
N LEU A 62 32.37 -17.28 12.06
CA LEU A 62 31.51 -16.35 11.38
C LEU A 62 30.90 -16.94 10.09
N GLY A 63 31.74 -17.65 9.31
CA GLY A 63 31.30 -18.36 8.11
C GLY A 63 30.28 -19.45 8.41
N ILE A 64 30.51 -20.26 9.43
CA ILE A 64 29.57 -21.30 9.87
C ILE A 64 28.26 -20.63 10.36
N SER A 65 28.35 -19.57 11.16
CA SER A 65 27.18 -18.84 11.63
C SER A 65 26.36 -18.28 10.46
N LEU A 66 27.01 -17.72 9.45
CA LEU A 66 26.34 -17.20 8.24
C LEU A 66 25.66 -18.34 7.45
N VAL A 67 26.34 -19.48 7.31
CA VAL A 67 25.75 -20.67 6.64
C VAL A 67 24.55 -21.21 7.42
N VAL A 68 24.64 -21.30 8.75
CA VAL A 68 23.52 -21.73 9.60
C VAL A 68 22.34 -20.77 9.48
N LEU A 69 22.58 -19.45 9.49
CA LEU A 69 21.55 -18.44 9.28
C LEU A 69 20.93 -18.55 7.89
N LEU A 70 21.74 -18.76 6.86
CA LEU A 70 21.25 -18.93 5.49
C LEU A 70 20.41 -20.19 5.34
N VAL A 71 20.88 -21.32 5.89
CA VAL A 71 20.14 -22.58 5.88
C VAL A 71 18.85 -22.45 6.70
N GLY A 72 18.90 -21.79 7.86
CA GLY A 72 17.72 -21.48 8.67
C GLY A 72 16.72 -20.62 7.91
N TYR A 73 17.17 -19.60 7.20
CA TYR A 73 16.33 -18.75 6.35
C TYR A 73 15.69 -19.54 5.21
N ILE A 74 16.47 -20.36 4.49
CA ILE A 74 15.97 -21.22 3.42
C ILE A 74 14.96 -22.24 3.97
N ALA A 75 15.27 -22.85 5.12
CA ALA A 75 14.36 -23.76 5.77
C ALA A 75 13.05 -23.07 6.15
N LEU A 76 13.10 -21.88 6.76
CA LEU A 76 11.92 -21.10 7.12
C LEU A 76 11.06 -20.74 5.90
N TYR A 77 11.73 -20.49 4.76
CA TYR A 77 11.07 -20.13 3.51
C TYR A 77 10.35 -21.30 2.82
N PHE A 78 10.86 -22.53 2.98
CA PHE A 78 10.34 -23.72 2.31
C PHE A 78 9.68 -24.75 3.25
N LEU A 79 9.74 -24.59 4.57
CA LEU A 79 9.14 -25.55 5.48
C LEU A 79 7.60 -25.51 5.38
N PRO A 80 6.95 -26.68 5.25
CA PRO A 80 5.50 -26.80 5.18
C PRO A 80 4.78 -26.40 6.48
N VAL A 81 5.54 -26.15 7.56
CA VAL A 81 5.00 -25.64 8.84
C VAL A 81 4.44 -24.23 8.69
N PHE A 82 5.01 -23.42 7.78
CA PHE A 82 4.57 -22.07 7.49
C PHE A 82 3.78 -21.97 6.17
N ALA A 83 3.23 -23.06 5.73
CA ALA A 83 2.36 -23.08 4.55
C ALA A 83 0.91 -22.74 4.95
N VAL A 84 0.21 -22.03 4.05
CA VAL A 84 -1.22 -21.71 4.22
C VAL A 84 -2.03 -23.00 4.34
N ARG A 85 -2.65 -23.19 5.48
CA ARG A 85 -3.59 -24.28 5.76
C ARG A 85 -5.04 -23.77 5.85
N GLU A 86 -5.17 -22.52 6.29
CA GLU A 86 -6.46 -21.92 6.57
C GLU A 86 -6.47 -20.46 6.12
N VAL A 87 -7.60 -20.04 5.56
CA VAL A 87 -7.88 -18.65 5.22
C VAL A 87 -9.05 -18.19 6.07
N ASN A 88 -8.79 -17.33 7.03
CA ASN A 88 -9.80 -16.80 7.94
C ASN A 88 -10.34 -15.49 7.37
N VAL A 89 -11.63 -15.47 7.07
CA VAL A 89 -12.34 -14.29 6.57
C VAL A 89 -13.16 -13.69 7.71
N SER A 90 -13.03 -12.39 7.91
CA SER A 90 -13.79 -11.64 8.92
C SER A 90 -14.30 -10.32 8.35
N GLY A 91 -15.46 -9.88 8.89
CA GLY A 91 -16.12 -8.66 8.48
C GLY A 91 -17.28 -8.79 7.51
N PRO A 92 -17.35 -9.82 6.63
CA PRO A 92 -18.50 -9.93 5.74
C PRO A 92 -19.78 -10.24 6.51
N GLN A 93 -20.87 -9.62 6.06
CA GLN A 93 -22.22 -9.88 6.59
C GLN A 93 -23.12 -10.50 5.53
N THR A 94 -22.99 -10.06 4.29
CA THR A 94 -23.82 -10.52 3.16
C THR A 94 -23.01 -11.32 2.13
N ILE A 95 -21.69 -11.20 2.10
CA ILE A 95 -20.82 -11.93 1.18
C ILE A 95 -20.46 -13.29 1.81
N PRO A 96 -20.78 -14.44 1.17
CA PRO A 96 -20.32 -15.74 1.66
C PRO A 96 -18.80 -15.81 1.73
N SER A 97 -18.28 -16.33 2.84
CA SER A 97 -16.82 -16.45 3.05
C SER A 97 -16.14 -17.29 1.97
N GLU A 98 -16.86 -18.28 1.43
CA GLU A 98 -16.39 -19.15 0.34
C GLU A 98 -16.09 -18.35 -0.93
N VAL A 99 -16.92 -17.37 -1.26
CA VAL A 99 -16.70 -16.46 -2.42
C VAL A 99 -15.44 -15.64 -2.24
N VAL A 100 -15.20 -15.16 -1.02
CA VAL A 100 -13.99 -14.39 -0.68
C VAL A 100 -12.74 -15.28 -0.81
N VAL A 101 -12.78 -16.50 -0.28
CA VAL A 101 -11.67 -17.46 -0.34
C VAL A 101 -11.38 -17.86 -1.79
N GLU A 102 -12.43 -18.13 -2.58
CA GLU A 102 -12.27 -18.44 -4.00
C GLU A 102 -11.63 -17.27 -4.76
N ARG A 103 -12.11 -16.04 -4.49
CA ARG A 103 -11.57 -14.84 -5.14
C ARG A 103 -10.15 -14.53 -4.70
N ALA A 104 -9.80 -14.81 -3.46
CA ALA A 104 -8.44 -14.69 -2.94
C ALA A 104 -7.46 -15.56 -3.73
N ALA A 105 -7.90 -16.70 -4.25
CA ALA A 105 -7.14 -17.62 -5.10
C ALA A 105 -5.76 -17.97 -4.50
N VAL A 106 -5.72 -18.32 -3.21
CA VAL A 106 -4.53 -18.76 -2.51
C VAL A 106 -4.53 -20.27 -2.43
N ALA A 107 -3.56 -20.93 -3.06
CA ALA A 107 -3.45 -22.37 -3.01
C ALA A 107 -3.04 -22.84 -1.60
N SER A 108 -3.72 -23.85 -1.07
CA SER A 108 -3.30 -24.52 0.16
C SER A 108 -1.89 -25.11 -0.02
N GLY A 109 -1.05 -24.97 1.00
CA GLY A 109 0.35 -25.42 0.94
C GLY A 109 1.31 -24.36 0.43
N THR A 110 0.86 -23.19 -0.03
CA THR A 110 1.75 -22.09 -0.39
C THR A 110 2.43 -21.54 0.85
N PRO A 111 3.77 -21.40 0.88
CA PRO A 111 4.46 -20.80 2.01
C PRO A 111 3.96 -19.37 2.27
N LEU A 112 3.60 -19.06 3.52
CA LEU A 112 3.06 -17.74 3.89
C LEU A 112 3.95 -16.58 3.47
N LEU A 113 5.26 -16.76 3.52
CA LEU A 113 6.24 -15.75 3.11
C LEU A 113 6.19 -15.46 1.60
N GLN A 114 5.73 -16.41 0.78
CA GLN A 114 5.61 -16.28 -0.67
C GLN A 114 4.26 -15.72 -1.10
N VAL A 115 3.27 -15.70 -0.20
CA VAL A 115 1.95 -15.12 -0.51
C VAL A 115 2.08 -13.61 -0.69
N ASP A 116 1.80 -13.11 -1.88
CA ASP A 116 1.66 -11.67 -2.11
C ASP A 116 0.31 -11.19 -1.57
N THR A 117 0.32 -10.67 -0.34
CA THR A 117 -0.89 -10.18 0.33
C THR A 117 -1.54 -9.01 -0.40
N HIS A 118 -0.76 -8.17 -1.07
CA HIS A 118 -1.30 -7.07 -1.88
C HIS A 118 -2.02 -7.58 -3.13
N ALA A 119 -1.47 -8.59 -3.79
CA ALA A 119 -2.14 -9.20 -4.93
C ALA A 119 -3.43 -9.90 -4.51
N VAL A 120 -3.44 -10.57 -3.35
CA VAL A 120 -4.66 -11.16 -2.77
C VAL A 120 -5.69 -10.07 -2.48
N ALA A 121 -5.27 -8.99 -1.80
CA ALA A 121 -6.16 -7.87 -1.49
C ALA A 121 -6.78 -7.27 -2.75
N ARG A 122 -6.00 -7.04 -3.81
CA ARG A 122 -6.54 -6.53 -5.08
C ARG A 122 -7.57 -7.48 -5.72
N ARG A 123 -7.34 -8.80 -5.64
CA ARG A 123 -8.32 -9.76 -6.17
C ARG A 123 -9.63 -9.74 -5.39
N VAL A 124 -9.57 -9.69 -4.06
CA VAL A 124 -10.74 -9.62 -3.19
C VAL A 124 -11.45 -8.27 -3.33
N ALA A 125 -10.72 -7.15 -3.44
CA ALA A 125 -11.28 -5.83 -3.72
C ALA A 125 -12.01 -5.74 -5.08
N GLY A 126 -11.78 -6.69 -5.98
CA GLY A 126 -12.54 -6.82 -7.23
C GLY A 126 -13.96 -7.39 -7.04
N ILE A 127 -14.37 -7.73 -5.83
CA ILE A 127 -15.77 -8.07 -5.50
C ILE A 127 -16.53 -6.74 -5.35
N PRO A 128 -17.58 -6.46 -6.14
CA PRO A 128 -18.24 -5.15 -6.14
C PRO A 128 -18.73 -4.68 -4.76
N ARG A 129 -19.19 -5.61 -3.92
CA ARG A 129 -19.67 -5.32 -2.56
C ARG A 129 -18.58 -5.03 -1.53
N VAL A 130 -17.31 -5.21 -1.88
CA VAL A 130 -16.19 -4.92 -0.97
C VAL A 130 -15.81 -3.44 -1.10
N ASP A 131 -15.83 -2.73 0.01
CA ASP A 131 -15.33 -1.36 0.12
C ASP A 131 -13.84 -1.35 0.42
N GLN A 132 -13.44 -2.05 1.50
CA GLN A 132 -12.06 -2.13 1.93
C GLN A 132 -11.68 -3.57 2.25
N VAL A 133 -10.42 -3.92 2.01
CA VAL A 133 -9.87 -5.22 2.34
C VAL A 133 -8.45 -5.10 2.85
N THR A 134 -8.18 -5.80 3.93
CA THR A 134 -6.85 -5.93 4.52
C THR A 134 -6.50 -7.41 4.58
N VAL A 135 -5.32 -7.76 4.07
CA VAL A 135 -4.83 -9.13 4.09
C VAL A 135 -3.56 -9.21 4.90
N THR A 136 -3.58 -10.00 5.95
CA THR A 136 -2.46 -10.18 6.87
C THR A 136 -2.08 -11.65 6.99
N ARG A 137 -0.78 -11.89 7.21
CA ARG A 137 -0.27 -13.24 7.50
C ARG A 137 -0.44 -13.49 9.00
N ASP A 138 -1.20 -14.53 9.33
CA ASP A 138 -1.40 -14.98 10.71
C ASP A 138 -0.60 -16.27 10.93
N TYR A 139 0.57 -16.08 11.54
CA TYR A 139 1.50 -17.19 11.75
C TYR A 139 0.96 -18.18 12.78
N PRO A 140 1.27 -19.51 12.64
CA PRO A 140 2.24 -20.05 11.70
C PRO A 140 1.71 -20.43 10.32
N SER A 141 0.40 -20.60 10.11
CA SER A 141 -0.13 -21.28 8.91
C SER A 141 -1.46 -20.71 8.40
N SER A 142 -1.87 -19.53 8.82
CA SER A 142 -3.14 -18.92 8.44
C SER A 142 -2.95 -17.61 7.68
N LEU A 143 -3.87 -17.31 6.77
CA LEU A 143 -4.03 -16.01 6.15
C LEU A 143 -5.31 -15.39 6.66
N ARG A 144 -5.23 -14.16 7.15
CA ARG A 144 -6.40 -13.41 7.62
C ARG A 144 -6.79 -12.38 6.58
N ILE A 145 -8.05 -12.41 6.18
CA ILE A 145 -8.67 -11.44 5.28
C ILE A 145 -9.75 -10.72 6.07
N GLU A 146 -9.53 -9.44 6.31
CA GLU A 146 -10.50 -8.55 6.94
C GLU A 146 -11.08 -7.66 5.86
N LEU A 147 -12.39 -7.64 5.71
CA LEU A 147 -13.06 -6.83 4.73
C LEU A 147 -14.18 -6.00 5.34
N VAL A 148 -14.43 -4.85 4.73
CA VAL A 148 -15.57 -3.99 5.01
C VAL A 148 -16.46 -4.02 3.78
N GLU A 149 -17.74 -4.34 3.98
CA GLU A 149 -18.73 -4.30 2.90
C GLU A 149 -19.19 -2.86 2.63
N ARG A 150 -19.48 -2.57 1.36
CA ARG A 150 -20.09 -1.29 0.96
C ARG A 150 -21.46 -1.14 1.58
N THR A 151 -21.74 0.06 2.04
CA THR A 151 -23.05 0.44 2.56
C THR A 151 -23.79 1.24 1.50
N ALA A 152 -25.00 0.87 1.18
CA ALA A 152 -25.83 1.63 0.25
C ALA A 152 -26.19 2.98 0.86
N LEU A 153 -25.97 4.05 0.10
CA LEU A 153 -26.47 5.37 0.39
C LEU A 153 -27.86 5.57 -0.25
N VAL A 154 -28.01 5.10 -1.48
CA VAL A 154 -29.24 5.21 -2.27
C VAL A 154 -29.48 3.93 -3.06
N VAL A 155 -30.73 3.74 -3.46
CA VAL A 155 -31.16 2.74 -4.44
C VAL A 155 -31.50 3.46 -5.73
N VAL A 156 -31.04 2.96 -6.87
CA VAL A 156 -31.39 3.46 -8.19
C VAL A 156 -32.13 2.37 -8.95
N ASP A 157 -33.24 2.70 -9.57
CA ASP A 157 -33.92 1.78 -10.48
C ASP A 157 -33.27 1.87 -11.88
N VAL A 158 -32.78 0.75 -12.36
CA VAL A 158 -32.22 0.61 -13.71
C VAL A 158 -33.03 -0.48 -14.42
N ASP A 159 -33.83 -0.10 -15.37
CA ASP A 159 -34.68 -0.99 -16.18
C ASP A 159 -35.61 -1.90 -15.33
N GLY A 160 -36.14 -1.38 -14.22
CA GLY A 160 -37.02 -2.10 -13.30
C GLY A 160 -36.28 -2.98 -12.29
N VAL A 161 -34.99 -2.84 -12.19
CA VAL A 161 -34.12 -3.55 -11.24
C VAL A 161 -33.46 -2.58 -10.29
N GLN A 162 -33.57 -2.85 -8.99
CA GLN A 162 -32.97 -2.01 -7.96
C GLN A 162 -31.49 -2.29 -7.81
N HIS A 163 -30.68 -1.27 -8.03
CA HIS A 163 -29.23 -1.25 -7.84
C HIS A 163 -28.86 -0.45 -6.60
N LEU A 164 -27.91 -0.96 -5.85
CA LEU A 164 -27.39 -0.35 -4.64
C LEU A 164 -26.17 0.51 -4.98
N VAL A 165 -26.19 1.79 -4.59
CA VAL A 165 -25.10 2.73 -4.86
C VAL A 165 -24.60 3.29 -3.53
N ASP A 166 -23.25 3.28 -3.36
CA ASP A 166 -22.61 3.79 -2.14
C ASP A 166 -22.40 5.30 -2.14
N ALA A 167 -21.88 5.85 -1.05
CA ALA A 167 -21.61 7.29 -0.91
C ALA A 167 -20.55 7.84 -1.88
N GLN A 168 -19.76 6.99 -2.54
CA GLN A 168 -18.82 7.35 -3.58
C GLN A 168 -19.46 7.36 -4.99
N GLY A 169 -20.72 6.92 -5.09
CA GLY A 169 -21.42 6.77 -6.34
C GLY A 169 -21.08 5.49 -7.10
N ILE A 170 -20.53 4.49 -6.39
CA ILE A 170 -20.21 3.18 -6.97
C ILE A 170 -21.44 2.29 -6.89
N ASP A 171 -21.92 1.84 -8.04
CA ASP A 171 -22.90 0.76 -8.14
C ASP A 171 -22.22 -0.57 -7.81
N PHE A 172 -22.66 -1.21 -6.72
CA PHE A 172 -22.14 -2.51 -6.30
C PHE A 172 -23.14 -3.66 -6.50
N GLY A 173 -24.17 -3.40 -7.31
CA GLY A 173 -25.09 -4.41 -7.81
C GLY A 173 -26.39 -4.52 -7.01
N GLN A 174 -27.10 -5.61 -7.29
CA GLN A 174 -28.41 -5.89 -6.73
C GLN A 174 -28.31 -6.57 -5.38
N GLY A 175 -29.32 -6.40 -4.53
CA GLY A 175 -29.40 -7.08 -3.24
C GLY A 175 -30.59 -6.65 -2.41
N GLU A 176 -30.63 -7.15 -1.19
CA GLU A 176 -31.60 -6.70 -0.22
C GLU A 176 -31.34 -5.22 0.11
N VAL A 177 -32.36 -4.40 -0.02
CA VAL A 177 -32.25 -2.96 0.28
C VAL A 177 -32.27 -2.77 1.79
N PRO A 178 -31.21 -2.18 2.37
CA PRO A 178 -31.20 -1.91 3.80
C PRO A 178 -32.33 -0.94 4.19
N PRO A 179 -32.96 -1.13 5.36
CA PRO A 179 -33.98 -0.20 5.84
C PRO A 179 -33.46 1.24 5.92
N GLY A 180 -34.28 2.21 5.51
CA GLY A 180 -33.92 3.63 5.52
C GLY A 180 -32.99 4.07 4.38
N THR A 181 -32.78 3.22 3.36
CA THR A 181 -32.10 3.60 2.13
C THR A 181 -33.08 4.27 1.17
N PRO A 182 -32.90 5.54 0.81
CA PRO A 182 -33.84 6.24 -0.08
C PRO A 182 -33.74 5.76 -1.53
N LEU A 183 -34.86 5.82 -2.23
CA LEU A 183 -34.92 5.61 -3.67
C LEU A 183 -34.48 6.91 -4.37
N LEU A 184 -33.50 6.79 -5.27
CA LEU A 184 -33.02 7.90 -6.10
C LEU A 184 -33.57 7.78 -7.52
N THR A 185 -34.30 8.79 -7.93
CA THR A 185 -34.73 9.01 -9.31
C THR A 185 -33.86 10.11 -9.92
N VAL A 186 -33.25 9.84 -11.07
CA VAL A 186 -32.30 10.77 -11.72
C VAL A 186 -32.82 11.09 -13.11
N GLY A 187 -32.94 12.40 -13.41
CA GLY A 187 -33.22 12.87 -14.76
C GLY A 187 -32.02 12.67 -15.70
N GLU A 188 -32.27 12.75 -17.00
CA GLU A 188 -31.24 12.54 -18.04
C GLU A 188 -30.02 13.48 -17.84
N ASP A 189 -30.28 14.75 -17.53
CA ASP A 189 -29.24 15.77 -17.35
C ASP A 189 -28.37 15.55 -16.11
N ALA A 190 -28.91 14.95 -15.04
CA ALA A 190 -28.19 14.63 -13.82
C ALA A 190 -27.55 13.24 -13.90
N GLY A 191 -28.14 12.32 -14.67
CA GLY A 191 -27.63 10.95 -14.79
C GLY A 191 -26.28 10.83 -15.51
N ALA A 192 -25.89 11.86 -16.25
CA ALA A 192 -24.59 11.87 -16.96
C ALA A 192 -23.38 11.77 -16.00
N ASP A 193 -23.52 12.24 -14.74
CA ASP A 193 -22.48 12.10 -13.69
C ASP A 193 -23.10 11.64 -12.37
N LEU A 194 -23.71 10.47 -12.38
CA LEU A 194 -24.30 9.85 -11.20
C LEU A 194 -23.34 9.81 -9.99
N PRO A 195 -22.04 9.49 -10.13
CA PRO A 195 -21.12 9.51 -8.99
C PRO A 195 -20.97 10.90 -8.34
N ALA A 196 -21.02 11.98 -9.10
CA ALA A 196 -20.98 13.33 -8.53
C ALA A 196 -22.28 13.66 -7.79
N VAL A 197 -23.42 13.37 -8.40
CA VAL A 197 -24.75 13.56 -7.78
C VAL A 197 -24.83 12.82 -6.45
N VAL A 198 -24.43 11.55 -6.41
CA VAL A 198 -24.50 10.73 -5.19
C VAL A 198 -23.56 11.25 -4.10
N ARG A 199 -22.38 11.74 -4.45
CA ARG A 199 -21.47 12.36 -3.46
C ARG A 199 -22.05 13.65 -2.85
N ASP A 200 -22.72 14.45 -3.66
CA ASP A 200 -23.42 15.64 -3.17
C ASP A 200 -24.58 15.25 -2.24
N LEU A 201 -25.36 14.23 -2.61
CA LEU A 201 -26.43 13.68 -1.78
C LEU A 201 -25.91 13.12 -0.46
N ALA A 202 -24.71 12.53 -0.42
CA ALA A 202 -24.12 12.03 0.83
C ALA A 202 -23.96 13.17 1.86
N THR A 203 -23.53 14.36 1.41
CA THR A 203 -23.43 15.55 2.25
C THR A 203 -24.80 16.06 2.70
N VAL A 204 -25.74 16.17 1.75
CA VAL A 204 -27.12 16.59 2.03
C VAL A 204 -27.78 15.67 3.07
N PHE A 205 -27.67 14.35 2.89
CA PHE A 205 -28.25 13.37 3.83
C PHE A 205 -27.64 13.46 5.22
N GLY A 206 -26.31 13.66 5.29
CA GLY A 206 -25.61 13.87 6.55
C GLY A 206 -26.18 15.06 7.33
N GLU A 207 -26.39 16.19 6.65
CA GLU A 207 -26.94 17.40 7.26
C GLU A 207 -28.44 17.27 7.60
N VAL A 208 -29.24 16.69 6.73
CA VAL A 208 -30.68 16.49 6.99
C VAL A 208 -30.88 15.58 8.20
N ARG A 209 -30.16 14.45 8.28
CA ARG A 209 -30.24 13.53 9.41
C ARG A 209 -29.65 14.14 10.70
N GLY A 210 -28.47 14.74 10.57
CA GLY A 210 -27.70 15.26 11.72
C GLY A 210 -28.29 16.53 12.32
N THR A 211 -28.69 17.49 11.48
CA THR A 211 -29.19 18.80 11.93
C THR A 211 -30.70 18.85 12.04
N ALA A 212 -31.43 18.39 11.02
CA ALA A 212 -32.89 18.43 11.02
C ALA A 212 -33.56 17.20 11.65
N GLY A 213 -32.81 16.12 11.91
CA GLY A 213 -33.30 14.90 12.53
C GLY A 213 -34.35 14.15 11.73
N GLN A 214 -34.33 14.31 10.39
CA GLN A 214 -35.31 13.73 9.49
C GLN A 214 -34.72 12.54 8.70
N GLU A 215 -35.57 11.53 8.43
CA GLU A 215 -35.28 10.47 7.52
C GLU A 215 -35.73 10.84 6.11
N ILE A 216 -34.97 10.42 5.10
CA ILE A 216 -35.28 10.63 3.69
C ILE A 216 -35.69 9.29 3.10
N THR A 217 -36.81 9.25 2.41
CA THR A 217 -37.34 8.02 1.78
C THR A 217 -37.16 8.01 0.27
N GLU A 218 -37.22 9.19 -0.34
CA GLU A 218 -37.08 9.33 -1.79
C GLU A 218 -36.34 10.61 -2.13
N VAL A 219 -35.56 10.56 -3.20
CA VAL A 219 -34.84 11.70 -3.76
C VAL A 219 -35.07 11.75 -5.25
N ASN A 220 -35.46 12.94 -5.73
CA ASN A 220 -35.53 13.22 -7.15
C ASN A 220 -34.51 14.29 -7.52
N VAL A 221 -33.63 13.98 -8.48
CA VAL A 221 -32.60 14.88 -9.01
C VAL A 221 -32.81 15.02 -10.52
N GLU A 222 -33.57 15.96 -10.93
CA GLU A 222 -33.83 16.21 -12.36
C GLU A 222 -32.61 16.85 -13.02
N THR A 223 -31.99 17.81 -12.33
CA THR A 223 -30.72 18.44 -12.69
C THR A 223 -29.84 18.56 -11.45
N PRO A 224 -28.50 18.74 -11.56
CA PRO A 224 -27.64 18.99 -10.41
C PRO A 224 -28.05 20.18 -9.52
N ALA A 225 -28.86 21.08 -10.05
CA ALA A 225 -29.38 22.25 -9.32
C ALA A 225 -30.80 22.04 -8.76
N SER A 226 -31.41 20.89 -8.98
CA SER A 226 -32.80 20.59 -8.61
C SER A 226 -32.88 19.28 -7.83
N ILE A 227 -32.46 19.32 -6.57
CA ILE A 227 -32.60 18.20 -5.64
C ILE A 227 -33.91 18.38 -4.86
N VAL A 228 -34.77 17.38 -4.90
CA VAL A 228 -36.04 17.33 -4.16
C VAL A 228 -36.00 16.10 -3.28
N LEU A 229 -36.29 16.25 -2.00
CA LEU A 229 -36.28 15.21 -0.99
C LEU A 229 -37.70 14.92 -0.53
N THR A 230 -38.06 13.65 -0.38
CA THR A 230 -39.26 13.21 0.32
C THR A 230 -38.84 12.69 1.69
N LEU A 231 -39.40 13.23 2.75
CA LEU A 231 -39.10 12.83 4.14
C LEU A 231 -39.93 11.61 4.55
N GLY A 232 -39.53 10.95 5.64
CA GLY A 232 -40.21 9.76 6.16
C GLY A 232 -41.67 9.99 6.58
N ASP A 233 -42.07 11.21 6.82
CA ASP A 233 -43.44 11.62 7.12
C ASP A 233 -44.25 12.04 5.89
N GLY A 234 -43.64 11.94 4.68
CA GLY A 234 -44.25 12.25 3.41
C GLY A 234 -44.17 13.74 2.98
N ARG A 235 -43.52 14.59 3.77
CA ARG A 235 -43.31 15.99 3.39
C ARG A 235 -42.25 16.11 2.29
N ILE A 236 -42.40 17.05 1.41
CA ILE A 236 -41.53 17.30 0.28
C ILE A 236 -40.63 18.51 0.58
N VAL A 237 -39.37 18.41 0.30
CA VAL A 237 -38.39 19.47 0.50
C VAL A 237 -37.66 19.76 -0.81
N GLU A 238 -37.87 20.92 -1.38
CA GLU A 238 -37.10 21.44 -2.49
C GLU A 238 -35.76 21.98 -1.96
N TRP A 239 -34.70 21.16 -2.07
CA TRP A 239 -33.36 21.50 -1.58
C TRP A 239 -32.60 22.40 -2.55
N GLY A 240 -32.88 22.26 -3.86
CA GLY A 240 -32.13 22.94 -4.91
C GLY A 240 -30.74 22.35 -5.15
N ALA A 241 -29.75 23.14 -5.49
CA ALA A 241 -28.37 22.65 -5.69
C ALA A 241 -27.72 22.26 -4.37
N ALA A 242 -26.79 21.34 -4.39
CA ALA A 242 -25.90 21.07 -3.26
C ALA A 242 -25.07 22.33 -2.90
N GLY A 243 -24.67 22.44 -1.64
CA GLY A 243 -23.96 23.60 -1.09
C GLY A 243 -24.77 24.41 -0.10
N ARG A 244 -24.09 24.99 0.88
CA ARG A 244 -24.67 25.60 2.09
C ARG A 244 -25.62 24.63 2.83
N ASP A 245 -25.32 23.34 2.78
CA ASP A 245 -26.23 22.29 3.19
C ASP A 245 -26.56 22.37 4.68
N HIS A 246 -25.59 22.74 5.52
CA HIS A 246 -25.82 22.99 6.93
C HIS A 246 -26.86 24.14 7.17
N GLU A 247 -26.71 25.26 6.48
CA GLU A 247 -27.64 26.37 6.61
C GLU A 247 -29.05 25.99 6.16
N LYS A 248 -29.17 25.21 5.08
CA LYS A 248 -30.44 24.67 4.60
C LYS A 248 -31.07 23.68 5.59
N ALA A 249 -30.27 22.83 6.21
CA ALA A 249 -30.75 21.89 7.20
C ALA A 249 -31.25 22.60 8.47
N VAL A 250 -30.57 23.68 8.90
CA VAL A 250 -31.06 24.55 10.00
C VAL A 250 -32.38 25.25 9.60
N ALA A 251 -32.45 25.78 8.39
CA ALA A 251 -33.69 26.38 7.90
C ALA A 251 -34.82 25.35 7.82
N LEU A 252 -34.52 24.13 7.35
CA LEU A 252 -35.47 23.01 7.30
C LEU A 252 -36.00 22.69 8.71
N GLN A 253 -35.13 22.54 9.69
CA GLN A 253 -35.50 22.25 11.08
C GLN A 253 -36.54 23.29 11.60
N MET A 254 -36.30 24.58 11.35
CA MET A 254 -37.19 25.66 11.78
C MET A 254 -38.56 25.65 11.06
N VAL A 255 -38.58 25.33 9.77
CA VAL A 255 -39.84 25.33 8.99
C VAL A 255 -40.67 24.07 9.22
N LEU A 256 -40.05 22.95 9.57
CA LEU A 256 -40.76 21.70 9.87
C LEU A 256 -41.66 21.77 11.12
N GLU A 257 -41.45 22.75 11.99
CA GLU A 257 -42.35 23.04 13.12
C GLU A 257 -43.69 23.70 12.68
N GLN A 258 -43.73 24.21 11.44
CA GLN A 258 -44.92 24.86 10.91
C GLN A 258 -45.76 23.88 10.08
N PRO A 259 -47.06 24.09 9.95
CA PRO A 259 -47.91 23.30 9.08
C PRO A 259 -47.58 23.56 7.61
N GLY A 260 -47.36 22.50 6.84
CA GLY A 260 -47.04 22.56 5.43
C GLY A 260 -46.70 21.19 4.88
N GLN A 261 -46.90 20.98 3.58
CA GLN A 261 -46.56 19.72 2.92
C GLN A 261 -45.32 19.84 2.06
N THR A 262 -45.08 21.01 1.50
CA THR A 262 -43.91 21.27 0.61
C THR A 262 -43.15 22.48 1.11
N TRP A 263 -41.86 22.32 1.30
CA TRP A 263 -40.97 23.39 1.77
C TRP A 263 -39.83 23.61 0.77
N ASN A 264 -39.58 24.86 0.45
CA ASN A 264 -38.44 25.24 -0.38
C ASN A 264 -37.36 25.86 0.53
N VAL A 265 -36.23 25.19 0.65
CA VAL A 265 -35.05 25.64 1.42
C VAL A 265 -33.85 25.92 0.52
N SER A 266 -34.04 26.02 -0.79
CA SER A 266 -32.95 26.30 -1.73
C SER A 266 -32.24 27.63 -1.41
N ASN A 267 -32.99 28.59 -0.84
CA ASN A 267 -32.44 29.77 -0.19
C ASN A 267 -32.69 29.73 1.32
N PRO A 268 -31.70 29.35 2.12
CA PRO A 268 -31.84 29.15 3.57
C PRO A 268 -32.18 30.44 4.33
N ALA A 269 -31.91 31.63 3.75
CA ALA A 269 -32.25 32.91 4.37
C ALA A 269 -33.76 33.26 4.25
N LEU A 270 -34.46 32.64 3.30
CA LEU A 270 -35.87 32.91 3.02
C LEU A 270 -36.59 31.60 2.63
N PRO A 271 -36.77 30.65 3.56
CA PRO A 271 -37.52 29.44 3.25
C PRO A 271 -38.99 29.76 2.99
N THR A 272 -39.62 29.03 2.07
CA THR A 272 -41.02 29.25 1.69
C THR A 272 -41.77 27.91 1.75
N SER A 273 -43.10 27.99 1.99
CA SER A 273 -44.02 26.85 1.94
C SER A 273 -44.99 26.99 0.78
N ARG A 274 -45.41 25.84 0.28
CA ARG A 274 -46.55 25.71 -0.66
C ARG A 274 -47.55 24.72 -0.15
#